data_aac7186230e7f3bddf989be15a8ed572
#
_entry.id   aac7186230e7f3bddf989be15a8ed572
#
_cell.length_a   1.000
_cell.length_b   1.000
_cell.length_c   1.000
_cell.angle_alpha   90.00
_cell.angle_beta   90.00
_cell.angle_gamma   90.00
#
_symmetry.space_group_name_H-M   'P 1'
#
loop_
_entity.id
_entity.type
_entity.pdbx_description
1 polymer ?
#
loop_
_entity_poly.entity_id
_entity_poly.type
_entity_poly.pdbx_seq_one_letter_code
_entity_poly.pdbx_strand_id
1 'polypeptide(L)'
;VISPGGAEDLALRYAGPARTDYQKALRGRARKLTLHYAFQPTEFERTAFEFLRPGQNWTALPPELKVGRFSKIRPYDATTLMRRLSLDLPAYTINTKFSDATTGAYIHPNQNRTLSLREAARLQSFPDSYKLTGSVNEIRKQIGNAVPPILAEKVGRAIRRAVLADVGIGASVDDERPQHLIDAHQDVDALIGLKSPGPSKKLATKDQL
;
A
#
# COMPACT_ATOMS: atom_id res chain seq x y z
N VAL A 1 7.05 8.26 -17.49
CA VAL A 1 8.20 8.51 -16.61
C VAL A 1 8.48 10.00 -16.66
N ILE A 2 8.39 10.66 -15.54
CA ILE A 2 8.52 12.10 -15.42
C ILE A 2 9.92 12.43 -14.94
N SER A 3 10.58 13.34 -15.64
CA SER A 3 11.91 13.85 -15.31
C SER A 3 11.94 14.64 -14.00
N PRO A 4 13.10 14.74 -13.33
CA PRO A 4 13.26 15.37 -12.04
C PRO A 4 13.17 16.91 -12.17
N GLY A 5 12.00 17.42 -11.88
CA GLY A 5 11.75 18.86 -11.72
C GLY A 5 10.42 18.97 -10.97
N GLY A 6 10.44 19.43 -9.75
CA GLY A 6 9.30 19.73 -8.91
C GLY A 6 8.15 18.72 -8.90
N ALA A 7 7.89 18.09 -7.79
CA ALA A 7 6.80 17.11 -7.63
C ALA A 7 5.38 17.72 -7.83
N GLU A 8 5.27 19.01 -8.01
CA GLU A 8 4.00 19.73 -7.91
C GLU A 8 3.23 19.87 -9.23
N ASP A 9 3.85 19.80 -10.42
CA ASP A 9 3.22 20.37 -11.61
C ASP A 9 2.79 19.42 -12.72
N LEU A 10 2.99 18.11 -12.59
CA LEU A 10 2.55 17.21 -13.65
C LEU A 10 1.25 16.48 -13.25
N ALA A 11 0.17 17.22 -13.34
CA ALA A 11 -1.16 16.65 -13.27
C ALA A 11 -1.48 15.89 -14.55
N LEU A 12 -1.35 14.58 -14.51
CA LEU A 12 -1.66 13.67 -15.61
C LEU A 12 -3.17 13.38 -15.65
N ARG A 13 -3.66 13.06 -16.85
CA ARG A 13 -4.99 12.46 -16.98
C ARG A 13 -4.91 10.96 -16.62
N TYR A 14 -5.98 10.44 -16.06
CA TYR A 14 -6.11 8.99 -15.88
C TYR A 14 -6.19 8.32 -17.26
N ALA A 15 -5.46 7.22 -17.43
CA ALA A 15 -5.45 6.47 -18.68
C ALA A 15 -6.77 5.72 -18.98
N GLY A 16 -7.66 5.63 -17.99
CA GLY A 16 -8.95 4.95 -18.13
C GLY A 16 -9.80 5.05 -16.87
N PRO A 17 -11.01 4.43 -16.88
CA PRO A 17 -11.88 4.40 -15.72
C PRO A 17 -11.26 3.59 -14.57
N ALA A 18 -11.71 3.84 -13.35
CA ALA A 18 -11.41 3.00 -12.20
C ALA A 18 -12.09 1.64 -12.38
N ARG A 19 -11.33 0.56 -12.21
CA ARG A 19 -11.80 -0.81 -12.46
C ARG A 19 -12.33 -1.51 -11.21
N THR A 20 -11.76 -1.19 -10.04
CA THR A 20 -12.16 -1.76 -8.74
C THR A 20 -12.78 -0.69 -7.85
N ASP A 21 -13.54 -1.11 -6.85
CA ASP A 21 -14.16 -0.16 -5.91
C ASP A 21 -13.10 0.54 -5.05
N TYR A 22 -12.00 -0.15 -4.73
CA TYR A 22 -10.83 0.50 -4.12
C TYR A 22 -10.27 1.63 -4.99
N GLN A 23 -10.11 1.41 -6.29
CA GLN A 23 -9.65 2.46 -7.21
C GLN A 23 -10.67 3.61 -7.30
N LYS A 24 -11.96 3.30 -7.31
CA LYS A 24 -13.04 4.31 -7.32
C LYS A 24 -12.98 5.16 -6.04
N ALA A 25 -12.86 4.52 -4.89
CA ALA A 25 -12.78 5.18 -3.60
C ALA A 25 -11.55 6.10 -3.49
N LEU A 26 -10.36 5.62 -3.85
CA LEU A 26 -9.15 6.43 -3.81
C LEU A 26 -9.17 7.57 -4.82
N ARG A 27 -9.69 7.34 -6.01
CA ARG A 27 -9.83 8.38 -7.04
C ARG A 27 -10.87 9.42 -6.65
N GLY A 28 -12.01 9.00 -6.11
CA GLY A 28 -13.10 9.87 -5.71
C GLY A 28 -13.48 10.84 -6.83
N ARG A 29 -13.50 12.15 -6.51
CA ARG A 29 -13.76 13.23 -7.47
C ARG A 29 -12.52 13.78 -8.17
N ALA A 30 -11.34 13.21 -7.91
CA ALA A 30 -10.10 13.69 -8.51
C ALA A 30 -10.11 13.46 -10.03
N ARG A 31 -9.94 14.55 -10.80
CA ARG A 31 -9.90 14.50 -12.27
C ARG A 31 -8.49 14.35 -12.83
N LYS A 32 -7.49 14.60 -12.00
CA LYS A 32 -6.07 14.60 -12.36
C LYS A 32 -5.29 13.73 -11.39
N LEU A 33 -4.31 13.04 -11.93
CA LEU A 33 -3.34 12.26 -11.17
C LEU A 33 -2.12 13.13 -10.90
N THR A 34 -1.80 13.36 -9.64
CA THR A 34 -0.60 14.09 -9.21
C THR A 34 0.41 13.14 -8.59
N LEU A 35 1.65 13.57 -8.39
CA LEU A 35 2.71 12.81 -7.72
C LEU A 35 3.07 11.47 -8.42
N HIS A 36 2.74 11.33 -9.71
CA HIS A 36 3.13 10.14 -10.46
C HIS A 36 4.59 10.24 -10.92
N TYR A 37 5.45 10.52 -9.95
CA TYR A 37 6.90 10.58 -10.10
C TYR A 37 7.51 9.25 -9.65
N ALA A 38 8.30 8.62 -10.52
CA ALA A 38 9.10 7.44 -10.21
C ALA A 38 10.58 7.80 -10.25
N PHE A 39 11.31 7.27 -9.29
CA PHE A 39 12.75 7.47 -9.20
C PHE A 39 13.44 6.77 -10.37
N GLN A 40 14.49 7.40 -10.88
CA GLN A 40 15.31 6.80 -11.95
C GLN A 40 16.12 5.64 -11.36
N PRO A 41 16.02 4.44 -11.89
CA PRO A 41 16.82 3.31 -11.44
C PRO A 41 18.30 3.56 -11.82
N THR A 42 19.19 3.11 -10.96
CA THR A 42 20.62 3.01 -11.28
C THR A 42 20.83 2.03 -12.44
N GLU A 43 22.02 2.04 -13.06
CA GLU A 43 22.37 1.09 -14.11
C GLU A 43 22.24 -0.36 -13.64
N PHE A 44 22.75 -0.66 -12.44
CA PHE A 44 22.61 -1.97 -11.81
C PHE A 44 21.14 -2.37 -11.65
N GLU A 45 20.29 -1.49 -11.09
CA GLU A 45 18.88 -1.78 -10.92
C GLU A 45 18.16 -2.00 -12.25
N ARG A 46 18.50 -1.21 -13.27
CA ARG A 46 17.88 -1.33 -14.59
C ARG A 46 18.16 -2.70 -15.19
N THR A 47 19.42 -3.15 -15.16
CA THR A 47 19.82 -4.48 -15.60
C THR A 47 19.15 -5.57 -14.77
N ALA A 48 19.17 -5.46 -13.43
CA ALA A 48 18.56 -6.44 -12.56
C ALA A 48 17.05 -6.60 -12.76
N PHE A 49 16.34 -5.50 -13.08
CA PHE A 49 14.89 -5.55 -13.30
C PHE A 49 14.48 -6.37 -14.53
N GLU A 50 15.35 -6.54 -15.51
CA GLU A 50 15.08 -7.35 -16.69
C GLU A 50 14.98 -8.84 -16.37
N PHE A 51 15.67 -9.28 -15.34
CA PHE A 51 15.66 -10.68 -14.91
C PHE A 51 14.53 -11.04 -13.93
N LEU A 52 13.92 -10.05 -13.31
CA LEU A 52 12.92 -10.27 -12.26
C LEU A 52 11.50 -10.30 -12.82
N ARG A 53 10.83 -11.43 -12.74
CA ARG A 53 9.39 -11.58 -13.04
C ARG A 53 8.54 -11.16 -11.83
N PRO A 54 7.23 -10.86 -12.00
CA PRO A 54 6.33 -10.60 -10.89
C PRO A 54 6.44 -11.66 -9.78
N GLY A 55 6.56 -11.22 -8.53
CA GLY A 55 6.74 -12.08 -7.36
C GLY A 55 8.17 -12.54 -7.09
N GLN A 56 9.10 -12.43 -8.03
CA GLN A 56 10.51 -12.79 -7.83
C GLN A 56 11.28 -11.71 -7.07
N ASN A 57 12.37 -12.08 -6.46
CA ASN A 57 13.29 -11.24 -5.71
C ASN A 57 14.74 -11.44 -6.16
N TRP A 58 15.69 -10.81 -5.47
CA TRP A 58 17.12 -10.88 -5.76
C TRP A 58 17.69 -12.32 -5.90
N THR A 59 17.04 -13.34 -5.33
CA THR A 59 17.54 -14.73 -5.45
C THR A 59 17.45 -15.26 -6.87
N ALA A 60 16.54 -14.71 -7.69
CA ALA A 60 16.37 -15.07 -9.09
C ALA A 60 17.36 -14.34 -10.03
N LEU A 61 18.15 -13.41 -9.53
CA LEU A 61 19.20 -12.77 -10.32
C LEU A 61 20.29 -13.78 -10.72
N PRO A 62 20.90 -13.61 -11.89
CA PRO A 62 22.07 -14.42 -12.28
C PRO A 62 23.26 -14.12 -11.35
N PRO A 63 24.23 -15.07 -11.25
CA PRO A 63 25.35 -14.95 -10.32
C PRO A 63 26.16 -13.66 -10.43
N GLU A 64 26.37 -13.15 -11.64
CA GLU A 64 27.11 -11.92 -11.95
C GLU A 64 26.45 -10.65 -11.42
N LEU A 65 25.15 -10.68 -11.18
CA LEU A 65 24.41 -9.58 -10.55
C LEU A 65 24.25 -9.74 -9.02
N LYS A 66 24.66 -10.88 -8.45
CA LYS A 66 24.66 -11.09 -6.99
C LYS A 66 25.91 -10.52 -6.34
N VAL A 67 26.19 -9.25 -6.58
CA VAL A 67 27.37 -8.54 -6.09
C VAL A 67 27.11 -7.78 -4.78
N GLY A 68 28.18 -7.34 -4.13
CA GLY A 68 28.11 -6.53 -2.92
C GLY A 68 27.37 -7.23 -1.77
N ARG A 69 26.27 -6.63 -1.29
CA ARG A 69 25.46 -7.21 -0.22
C ARG A 69 24.81 -8.53 -0.63
N PHE A 70 24.38 -8.65 -1.89
CA PHE A 70 23.67 -9.86 -2.37
C PHE A 70 24.56 -11.10 -2.44
N SER A 71 25.89 -10.96 -2.52
CA SER A 71 26.80 -12.08 -2.43
C SER A 71 27.02 -12.62 -1.00
N LYS A 72 26.59 -11.86 0.02
CA LYS A 72 26.81 -12.17 1.43
C LYS A 72 25.56 -12.59 2.19
N ILE A 73 24.38 -12.39 1.60
CA ILE A 73 23.09 -12.68 2.24
C ILE A 73 22.67 -14.11 1.85
N ARG A 74 22.22 -14.88 2.83
CA ARG A 74 21.61 -16.18 2.58
C ARG A 74 20.22 -16.01 1.95
N PRO A 75 19.81 -16.87 1.01
CA PRO A 75 18.57 -16.70 0.24
C PRO A 75 17.30 -16.53 1.10
N TYR A 76 17.24 -17.13 2.28
CA TYR A 76 16.07 -17.10 3.16
C TYR A 76 16.06 -15.93 4.17
N ASP A 77 17.19 -15.23 4.34
CA ASP A 77 17.30 -14.15 5.34
C ASP A 77 16.65 -12.82 4.86
N ALA A 78 16.51 -12.62 3.57
CA ALA A 78 16.12 -11.33 3.01
C ALA A 78 15.22 -11.47 1.75
N THR A 79 14.13 -12.19 1.89
CA THR A 79 13.23 -12.55 0.78
C THR A 79 12.47 -11.36 0.17
N THR A 80 12.45 -10.22 0.83
CA THR A 80 11.79 -9.02 0.34
C THR A 80 12.69 -8.11 -0.49
N LEU A 81 14.01 -8.25 -0.38
CA LEU A 81 14.95 -7.38 -1.09
C LEU A 81 14.82 -7.54 -2.60
N MET A 82 14.86 -6.42 -3.28
CA MET A 82 14.79 -6.34 -4.74
C MET A 82 13.67 -7.22 -5.32
N ARG A 83 12.51 -7.20 -4.65
CA ARG A 83 11.36 -7.98 -5.06
C ARG A 83 10.47 -7.16 -5.99
N ARG A 84 10.11 -7.78 -7.13
CA ARG A 84 9.07 -7.27 -7.99
C ARG A 84 7.71 -7.65 -7.41
N LEU A 85 6.83 -6.65 -7.27
CA LEU A 85 5.45 -6.88 -6.83
C LEU A 85 4.71 -7.81 -7.80
N SER A 86 3.69 -8.50 -7.31
CA SER A 86 2.73 -9.25 -8.12
C SER A 86 1.37 -8.56 -8.09
N LEU A 87 0.61 -8.69 -9.17
CA LEU A 87 -0.78 -8.21 -9.20
C LEU A 87 -1.75 -9.12 -8.43
N ASP A 88 -1.33 -10.36 -8.18
CA ASP A 88 -2.15 -11.40 -7.54
C ASP A 88 -1.91 -11.51 -6.02
N LEU A 89 -1.01 -10.70 -5.47
CA LEU A 89 -0.62 -10.75 -4.07
C LEU A 89 -0.72 -9.36 -3.44
N PRO A 90 -1.03 -9.28 -2.14
CA PRO A 90 -0.95 -8.02 -1.40
C PRO A 90 0.45 -7.40 -1.49
N ALA A 91 0.50 -6.07 -1.54
CA ALA A 91 1.77 -5.36 -1.48
C ALA A 91 2.41 -5.50 -0.09
N TYR A 92 3.74 -5.48 -0.07
CA TYR A 92 4.49 -5.42 1.18
C TYR A 92 4.38 -4.03 1.82
N THR A 93 4.74 -3.94 3.09
CA THR A 93 4.77 -2.68 3.84
C THR A 93 5.57 -1.61 3.11
N ILE A 94 4.94 -0.47 2.86
CA ILE A 94 5.58 0.69 2.28
C ILE A 94 6.28 1.46 3.40
N ASN A 95 7.60 1.55 3.33
CA ASN A 95 8.42 2.33 4.26
C ASN A 95 9.07 3.53 3.57
N THR A 96 9.84 4.32 4.30
CA THR A 96 10.49 5.54 3.78
C THR A 96 11.56 5.29 2.70
N LYS A 97 11.89 4.04 2.38
CA LYS A 97 12.88 3.66 1.37
C LYS A 97 12.26 3.01 0.12
N PHE A 98 10.96 3.12 -0.08
CA PHE A 98 10.29 2.45 -1.21
C PHE A 98 10.77 2.89 -2.61
N SER A 99 11.57 3.93 -2.69
CA SER A 99 12.25 4.35 -3.92
C SER A 99 13.52 3.56 -4.25
N ASP A 100 14.03 2.77 -3.31
CA ASP A 100 15.25 1.97 -3.44
C ASP A 100 14.87 0.50 -3.51
N ALA A 101 14.98 -0.08 -4.71
CA ALA A 101 14.64 -1.46 -4.96
C ALA A 101 15.47 -2.45 -4.12
N THR A 102 16.70 -2.07 -3.77
CA THR A 102 17.60 -2.95 -3.01
C THR A 102 17.18 -3.13 -1.55
N THR A 103 16.26 -2.32 -1.04
CA THR A 103 15.85 -2.32 0.36
C THR A 103 14.53 -3.03 0.64
N GLY A 104 13.78 -3.44 -0.40
CA GLY A 104 12.48 -4.07 -0.19
C GLY A 104 11.76 -4.50 -1.46
N ALA A 105 10.48 -4.79 -1.32
CA ALA A 105 9.60 -5.22 -2.40
C ALA A 105 8.90 -4.00 -3.04
N TYR A 106 9.63 -3.25 -3.83
CA TYR A 106 9.17 -1.96 -4.36
C TYR A 106 9.23 -1.85 -5.88
N ILE A 107 9.64 -2.93 -6.58
CA ILE A 107 9.68 -2.93 -8.05
C ILE A 107 8.26 -3.05 -8.57
N HIS A 108 7.88 -2.16 -9.49
CA HIS A 108 6.57 -2.17 -10.15
C HIS A 108 6.33 -3.51 -10.86
N PRO A 109 5.11 -4.12 -10.79
CA PRO A 109 4.87 -5.46 -11.34
C PRO A 109 5.16 -5.58 -12.83
N ASN A 110 4.83 -4.55 -13.63
CA ASN A 110 4.89 -4.61 -15.10
C ASN A 110 5.88 -3.60 -15.72
N GLN A 111 6.64 -2.86 -14.93
CA GLN A 111 7.57 -1.85 -15.44
C GLN A 111 8.92 -1.97 -14.73
N ASN A 112 10.01 -1.66 -15.43
CA ASN A 112 11.36 -1.72 -14.88
C ASN A 112 11.72 -0.44 -14.13
N ARG A 113 11.02 -0.20 -13.02
CA ARG A 113 11.19 0.91 -12.07
C ARG A 113 10.64 0.54 -10.69
N THR A 114 10.96 1.33 -9.71
CA THR A 114 10.28 1.29 -8.41
C THR A 114 8.91 1.97 -8.49
N LEU A 115 8.15 1.87 -7.40
CA LEU A 115 6.86 2.56 -7.27
C LEU A 115 7.03 4.08 -7.39
N SER A 116 6.08 4.73 -8.03
CA SER A 116 5.94 6.18 -7.97
C SER A 116 5.41 6.63 -6.60
N LEU A 117 5.58 7.91 -6.27
CA LEU A 117 5.02 8.48 -5.04
C LEU A 117 3.51 8.25 -4.95
N ARG A 118 2.77 8.41 -6.04
CA ARG A 118 1.32 8.20 -6.07
C ARG A 118 0.94 6.73 -5.92
N GLU A 119 1.66 5.83 -6.54
CA GLU A 119 1.42 4.39 -6.40
C GLU A 119 1.66 3.94 -4.95
N ALA A 120 2.76 4.37 -4.32
CA ALA A 120 3.03 4.11 -2.92
C ALA A 120 1.96 4.72 -1.99
N ALA A 121 1.53 5.96 -2.25
CA ALA A 121 0.46 6.60 -1.50
C ALA A 121 -0.87 5.84 -1.60
N ARG A 122 -1.22 5.32 -2.79
CA ARG A 122 -2.40 4.47 -2.98
C ARG A 122 -2.30 3.15 -2.26
N LEU A 123 -1.14 2.49 -2.26
CA LEU A 123 -0.92 1.27 -1.49
C LEU A 123 -1.06 1.53 0.02
N GLN A 124 -0.71 2.73 0.47
CA GLN A 124 -0.99 3.23 1.82
C GLN A 124 -2.43 3.77 1.99
N SER A 125 -3.33 3.53 1.04
CA SER A 125 -4.73 3.98 1.04
C SER A 125 -4.97 5.49 1.09
N PHE A 126 -4.02 6.32 0.69
CA PHE A 126 -4.26 7.76 0.55
C PHE A 126 -5.14 8.04 -0.68
N PRO A 127 -6.21 8.84 -0.54
CA PRO A 127 -7.01 9.26 -1.69
C PRO A 127 -6.19 10.18 -2.62
N ASP A 128 -6.52 10.18 -3.90
CA ASP A 128 -5.81 11.00 -4.90
C ASP A 128 -5.97 12.51 -4.67
N SER A 129 -7.03 12.91 -3.96
CA SER A 129 -7.26 14.28 -3.54
C SER A 129 -6.37 14.73 -2.37
N TYR A 130 -5.72 13.78 -1.68
CA TYR A 130 -4.86 14.13 -0.55
C TYR A 130 -3.59 14.84 -1.05
N LYS A 131 -3.35 16.02 -0.51
CA LYS A 131 -2.19 16.84 -0.87
C LYS A 131 -1.01 16.50 0.03
N LEU A 132 0.05 15.98 -0.57
CA LEU A 132 1.35 15.82 0.04
C LEU A 132 2.23 16.96 -0.49
N THR A 133 2.90 17.69 0.37
CA THR A 133 3.66 18.90 0.02
C THR A 133 5.11 18.79 0.48
N GLY A 134 5.97 19.54 -0.17
CA GLY A 134 7.40 19.55 0.09
C GLY A 134 8.23 18.92 -1.02
N SER A 135 9.50 18.71 -0.77
CA SER A 135 10.42 18.03 -1.69
C SER A 135 10.02 16.56 -1.90
N VAL A 136 10.47 15.96 -3.00
CA VAL A 136 10.26 14.53 -3.30
C VAL A 136 10.66 13.63 -2.13
N ASN A 137 11.78 13.96 -1.45
CA ASN A 137 12.26 13.20 -0.30
C ASN A 137 11.36 13.35 0.93
N GLU A 138 10.81 14.53 1.16
CA GLU A 138 9.86 14.79 2.25
C GLU A 138 8.54 14.06 2.00
N ILE A 139 7.99 14.15 0.79
CA ILE A 139 6.78 13.42 0.40
C ILE A 139 6.99 11.90 0.56
N ARG A 140 8.14 11.37 0.14
CA ARG A 140 8.50 9.96 0.34
C ARG A 140 8.48 9.57 1.82
N LYS A 141 9.06 10.41 2.69
CA LYS A 141 9.04 10.20 4.15
C LYS A 141 7.62 10.28 4.71
N GLN A 142 6.81 11.24 4.26
CA GLN A 142 5.41 11.36 4.70
C GLN A 142 4.64 10.08 4.37
N ILE A 143 4.76 9.55 3.16
CA ILE A 143 4.09 8.32 2.74
C ILE A 143 4.58 7.12 3.58
N GLY A 144 5.88 6.95 3.70
CA GLY A 144 6.48 5.78 4.34
C GLY A 144 6.31 5.74 5.88
N ASN A 145 6.12 6.89 6.53
CA ASN A 145 5.88 7.00 7.98
C ASN A 145 4.38 6.99 8.33
N ALA A 146 3.52 7.05 7.35
CA ALA A 146 2.08 7.14 7.59
C ALA A 146 1.48 5.82 8.07
N VAL A 147 0.51 5.90 8.95
CA VAL A 147 -0.48 4.85 9.15
C VAL A 147 -1.48 4.95 8.00
N PRO A 148 -1.78 3.87 7.26
CA PRO A 148 -2.75 3.91 6.18
C PRO A 148 -4.11 4.47 6.65
N PRO A 149 -4.68 5.50 5.99
CA PRO A 149 -5.93 6.14 6.43
C PRO A 149 -7.08 5.16 6.66
N ILE A 150 -7.27 4.18 5.79
CA ILE A 150 -8.31 3.15 5.95
C ILE A 150 -8.06 2.29 7.20
N LEU A 151 -6.82 1.92 7.49
CA LEU A 151 -6.47 1.18 8.69
C LEU A 151 -6.72 2.02 9.94
N ALA A 152 -6.24 3.27 9.95
CA ALA A 152 -6.43 4.20 11.07
C ALA A 152 -7.93 4.41 11.36
N GLU A 153 -8.76 4.51 10.35
CA GLU A 153 -10.19 4.64 10.51
C GLU A 153 -10.83 3.39 11.14
N LYS A 154 -10.45 2.18 10.69
CA LYS A 154 -10.96 0.92 11.27
C LYS A 154 -10.56 0.77 12.74
N VAL A 155 -9.30 1.06 13.06
CA VAL A 155 -8.82 1.04 14.45
C VAL A 155 -9.55 2.07 15.30
N GLY A 156 -9.69 3.31 14.82
CA GLY A 156 -10.42 4.37 15.53
C GLY A 156 -11.88 4.01 15.80
N ARG A 157 -12.56 3.37 14.85
CA ARG A 157 -13.93 2.88 15.04
C ARG A 157 -14.00 1.75 16.08
N ALA A 158 -13.04 0.83 16.07
CA ALA A 158 -12.99 -0.24 17.07
C ALA A 158 -12.80 0.32 18.49
N ILE A 159 -11.85 1.25 18.65
CA ILE A 159 -11.62 1.95 19.93
C ILE A 159 -12.89 2.70 20.36
N ARG A 160 -13.50 3.48 19.47
CA ARG A 160 -14.74 4.21 19.77
C ARG A 160 -15.85 3.28 20.26
N ARG A 161 -16.08 2.15 19.60
CA ARG A 161 -17.08 1.15 20.02
C ARG A 161 -16.79 0.60 21.41
N ALA A 162 -15.53 0.26 21.69
CA ALA A 162 -15.13 -0.25 23.00
C ALA A 162 -15.36 0.78 24.11
N VAL A 163 -14.95 2.02 23.91
CA VAL A 163 -15.12 3.12 24.87
C VAL A 163 -16.61 3.41 25.11
N LEU A 164 -17.42 3.49 24.06
CA LEU A 164 -18.87 3.77 24.21
C LEU A 164 -19.61 2.62 24.92
N ALA A 165 -19.21 1.37 24.69
CA ALA A 165 -19.77 0.22 25.39
C ALA A 165 -19.45 0.25 26.89
N ASP A 166 -18.21 0.64 27.24
CA ASP A 166 -17.76 0.74 28.64
C ASP A 166 -18.49 1.85 29.42
N VAL A 167 -18.83 2.96 28.78
CA VAL A 167 -19.56 4.09 29.37
C VAL A 167 -21.10 3.91 29.31
N GLY A 168 -21.61 2.78 28.86
CA GLY A 168 -23.06 2.51 28.81
C GLY A 168 -23.84 3.33 27.78
N ILE A 169 -23.14 4.03 26.87
CA ILE A 169 -23.78 4.77 25.78
C ILE A 169 -24.03 3.77 24.65
N GLY A 170 -25.30 3.38 24.48
CA GLY A 170 -25.72 2.47 23.41
C GLY A 170 -25.20 2.94 22.04
N ALA A 171 -24.75 2.02 21.22
CA ALA A 171 -24.14 2.24 19.91
C ALA A 171 -25.17 2.67 18.83
N SER A 172 -26.00 3.66 19.11
CA SER A 172 -26.88 4.30 18.13
C SER A 172 -26.30 5.63 17.66
N VAL A 173 -25.05 5.63 17.21
CA VAL A 173 -24.53 6.76 16.45
C VAL A 173 -24.34 6.25 15.04
N ASP A 174 -25.21 6.76 14.19
CA ASP A 174 -25.35 6.45 12.78
C ASP A 174 -24.00 6.30 12.09
N ASP A 175 -23.74 5.10 11.61
CA ASP A 175 -22.60 4.78 10.75
C ASP A 175 -23.00 5.13 9.29
N GLU A 176 -23.59 6.31 9.11
CA GLU A 176 -23.96 6.82 7.79
C GLU A 176 -22.70 7.16 6.99
N ARG A 177 -22.00 6.11 6.58
CA ARG A 177 -21.07 6.27 5.47
C ARG A 177 -21.83 6.23 4.15
N PRO A 178 -21.41 7.02 3.18
CA PRO A 178 -21.78 6.76 1.81
C PRO A 178 -21.44 5.32 1.43
N GLN A 179 -22.40 4.56 0.88
CA GLN A 179 -22.30 3.13 0.58
C GLN A 179 -21.04 2.78 -0.23
N HIS A 180 -20.58 3.67 -1.12
CA HIS A 180 -19.35 3.49 -1.92
C HIS A 180 -18.06 3.39 -1.09
N LEU A 181 -18.02 3.92 0.15
CA LEU A 181 -16.89 3.76 1.06
C LEU A 181 -16.97 2.43 1.82
N ILE A 182 -18.18 1.91 2.06
CA ILE A 182 -18.40 0.60 2.71
C ILE A 182 -17.97 -0.52 1.75
N ASP A 183 -18.35 -0.42 0.49
CA ASP A 183 -18.03 -1.42 -0.52
C ASP A 183 -16.51 -1.52 -0.78
N ALA A 184 -15.81 -0.38 -0.80
CA ALA A 184 -14.35 -0.35 -0.89
C ALA A 184 -13.64 -1.01 0.31
N HIS A 185 -14.29 -1.07 1.48
CA HIS A 185 -13.74 -1.74 2.66
C HIS A 185 -13.87 -3.27 2.62
N GLN A 186 -14.93 -3.81 2.00
CA GLN A 186 -15.09 -5.25 1.85
C GLN A 186 -13.99 -5.84 0.97
N ASP A 187 -13.63 -5.14 -0.11
CA ASP A 187 -12.51 -5.53 -0.98
C ASP A 187 -11.17 -5.52 -0.24
N VAL A 188 -10.95 -4.58 0.69
CA VAL A 188 -9.72 -4.51 1.49
C VAL A 188 -9.64 -5.67 2.48
N ASP A 189 -10.77 -6.06 3.12
CA ASP A 189 -10.80 -7.19 4.05
C ASP A 189 -10.52 -8.52 3.32
N ALA A 190 -11.00 -8.67 2.09
CA ALA A 190 -10.66 -9.80 1.22
C ALA A 190 -9.17 -9.81 0.82
N LEU A 191 -8.61 -8.64 0.52
CA LEU A 191 -7.22 -8.47 0.10
C LEU A 191 -6.20 -8.75 1.21
N ILE A 192 -6.53 -8.44 2.48
CA ILE A 192 -5.64 -8.66 3.62
C ILE A 192 -5.91 -9.97 4.37
N GLY A 193 -6.82 -10.82 3.85
CA GLY A 193 -7.09 -12.15 4.39
C GLY A 193 -7.71 -12.17 5.79
N LEU A 194 -8.23 -11.05 6.28
CA LEU A 194 -8.96 -10.98 7.54
C LEU A 194 -10.38 -11.50 7.31
N LYS A 195 -10.61 -12.78 7.60
CA LYS A 195 -11.96 -13.29 7.76
C LYS A 195 -12.62 -12.54 8.91
N SER A 196 -13.75 -11.90 8.63
CA SER A 196 -14.61 -11.35 9.67
C SER A 196 -14.88 -12.43 10.71
N PRO A 197 -14.71 -12.18 12.00
CA PRO A 197 -15.11 -13.14 13.02
C PRO A 197 -16.62 -13.36 12.85
N GLY A 198 -16.99 -14.61 12.56
CA GLY A 198 -18.41 -15.01 12.52
C GLY A 198 -19.10 -14.63 13.82
N PRO A 199 -20.45 -14.54 13.84
CA PRO A 199 -21.20 -14.12 14.99
C PRO A 199 -20.78 -14.94 16.21
N SER A 200 -20.32 -14.27 17.26
CA SER A 200 -19.89 -14.90 18.50
C SER A 200 -21.02 -15.77 19.04
N LYS A 201 -20.78 -17.08 19.12
CA LYS A 201 -21.66 -17.98 19.85
C LYS A 201 -21.74 -17.46 21.28
N LYS A 202 -22.95 -17.06 21.71
CA LYS A 202 -23.25 -16.75 23.11
C LYS A 202 -22.74 -17.94 23.94
N LEU A 203 -21.81 -17.68 24.86
CA LEU A 203 -21.51 -18.63 25.92
C LEU A 203 -22.80 -18.84 26.70
N ALA A 204 -23.29 -20.07 26.68
CA ALA A 204 -24.36 -20.49 27.51
C ALA A 204 -23.86 -20.43 28.98
N THR A 205 -24.44 -19.57 29.78
CA THR A 205 -24.30 -19.55 31.20
C THR A 205 -24.82 -20.90 31.72
N LYS A 206 -23.95 -21.72 32.31
CA LYS A 206 -24.31 -22.84 33.15
C LYS A 206 -24.65 -22.29 34.55
N ASP A 207 -25.88 -21.89 34.72
CA ASP A 207 -26.51 -21.94 36.04
C ASP A 207 -27.44 -23.16 36.04
N GLN A 208 -27.04 -24.16 36.78
CA GLN A 208 -27.89 -25.12 37.56
C GLN A 208 -27.04 -26.34 37.92
N LEU A 209 -26.53 -26.34 39.10
CA LEU A 209 -26.65 -27.41 40.18
C LEU A 209 -25.65 -27.11 41.27
#